data_191942bd4903f315b2f79173c6c4db83
#
_entry.id   191942bd4903f315b2f79173c6c4db83
#
_cell.length_a   1.000
_cell.length_b   1.000
_cell.length_c   1.000
_cell.angle_alpha   90.00
_cell.angle_beta   90.00
_cell.angle_gamma   90.00
#
_symmetry.space_group_name_H-M   'P 1'
#
loop_
_entity.id
_entity.type
_entity.pdbx_description
1 polymer ?
#
loop_
_entity_poly.entity_id
_entity_poly.type
_entity_poly.pdbx_seq_one_letter_code
_entity_poly.pdbx_strand_id
1 'polypeptide(L)'
;MPSNNPDLDLSFVYEIADGSDEFIVESIGVFLEQSPGILQEISAAIDAGDWAGAAASAHKIKANLGFFGMNLSHALITEIESACKAGGQNPAEIKAKFNQLTGIIDDAFFKLNEIKAEKEANL
;
A
#
# COMPACT_ATOMS: atom_id res chain seq x y z
N MET A 1 1.02 5.70 -16.93
CA MET A 1 0.95 7.12 -16.55
C MET A 1 0.33 7.26 -15.18
N PRO A 2 0.97 8.01 -14.28
CA PRO A 2 0.35 8.25 -12.97
C PRO A 2 -0.91 9.11 -13.12
N SER A 3 -1.86 8.87 -12.26
CA SER A 3 -3.11 9.60 -12.21
C SER A 3 -2.88 11.02 -11.68
N ASN A 4 -3.70 11.98 -12.12
CA ASN A 4 -3.71 13.33 -11.55
C ASN A 4 -4.33 13.35 -10.15
N ASN A 5 -5.01 12.27 -9.77
CA ASN A 5 -5.71 12.16 -8.49
C ASN A 5 -5.39 10.81 -7.86
N PRO A 6 -4.15 10.60 -7.41
CA PRO A 6 -3.75 9.32 -6.83
C PRO A 6 -4.51 9.02 -5.53
N ASP A 7 -4.60 7.73 -5.19
CA ASP A 7 -5.21 7.25 -3.95
C ASP A 7 -4.29 7.59 -2.77
N LEU A 8 -4.38 8.82 -2.29
CA LEU A 8 -3.44 9.33 -1.29
C LEU A 8 -4.05 10.54 -0.57
N ASP A 9 -4.01 10.53 0.75
CA ASP A 9 -4.41 11.66 1.58
C ASP A 9 -3.45 11.74 2.77
N LEU A 10 -2.53 12.69 2.72
CA LEU A 10 -1.47 12.86 3.72
C LEU A 10 -1.87 13.71 4.92
N SER A 11 -3.14 14.07 5.05
CA SER A 11 -3.61 14.90 6.17
C SER A 11 -3.20 14.34 7.53
N PHE A 12 -3.37 13.03 7.71
CA PHE A 12 -3.01 12.35 8.96
C PHE A 12 -1.50 12.37 9.21
N VAL A 13 -0.71 12.11 8.15
CA VAL A 13 0.76 12.15 8.25
C VAL A 13 1.23 13.55 8.65
N TYR A 14 0.68 14.59 8.02
CA TYR A 14 1.05 15.97 8.34
C TYR A 14 0.66 16.36 9.76
N GLU A 15 -0.49 15.88 10.23
CA GLU A 15 -0.94 16.12 11.59
C GLU A 15 0.04 15.54 12.61
N ILE A 16 0.46 14.29 12.42
CA ILE A 16 1.41 13.62 13.30
C ILE A 16 2.80 14.26 13.20
N ALA A 17 3.22 14.65 11.99
CA ALA A 17 4.51 15.25 11.74
C ALA A 17 4.69 16.61 12.46
N ASP A 18 3.60 17.33 12.68
CA ASP A 18 3.60 18.61 13.39
C ASP A 18 4.68 19.56 12.86
N GLY A 19 4.76 19.72 11.56
CA GLY A 19 5.72 20.59 10.88
C GLY A 19 7.08 19.99 10.60
N SER A 20 7.32 18.72 10.94
CA SER A 20 8.61 18.07 10.72
C SER A 20 8.69 17.45 9.32
N ASP A 21 9.42 18.09 8.40
CA ASP A 21 9.70 17.53 7.09
C ASP A 21 10.55 16.27 7.19
N GLU A 22 11.46 16.21 8.16
CA GLU A 22 12.28 15.02 8.41
C GLU A 22 11.40 13.80 8.70
N PHE A 23 10.39 13.95 9.57
CA PHE A 23 9.45 12.87 9.89
C PHE A 23 8.72 12.39 8.62
N ILE A 24 8.28 13.33 7.77
CA ILE A 24 7.57 13.00 6.53
C ILE A 24 8.49 12.21 5.58
N VAL A 25 9.72 12.67 5.39
CA VAL A 25 10.72 12.01 4.54
C VAL A 25 11.00 10.59 5.03
N GLU A 26 11.23 10.43 6.32
CA GLU A 26 11.52 9.11 6.91
C GLU A 26 10.34 8.16 6.77
N SER A 27 9.13 8.64 7.08
CA SER A 27 7.91 7.81 7.02
C SER A 27 7.65 7.32 5.61
N ILE A 28 7.73 8.21 4.62
CA ILE A 28 7.55 7.85 3.21
C ILE A 28 8.66 6.90 2.76
N GLY A 29 9.90 7.19 3.14
CA GLY A 29 11.06 6.35 2.77
C GLY A 29 10.92 4.91 3.24
N VAL A 30 10.54 4.71 4.49
CA VAL A 30 10.33 3.36 5.05
C VAL A 30 9.20 2.63 4.31
N PHE A 31 8.09 3.34 4.06
CA PHE A 31 6.95 2.75 3.35
C PHE A 31 7.33 2.32 1.93
N LEU A 32 8.02 3.20 1.18
CA LEU A 32 8.45 2.90 -0.18
C LEU A 32 9.48 1.78 -0.24
N GLU A 33 10.31 1.65 0.78
CA GLU A 33 11.32 0.59 0.87
C GLU A 33 10.72 -0.77 1.20
N GLN A 34 9.80 -0.82 2.15
CA GLN A 34 9.26 -2.10 2.67
C GLN A 34 8.08 -2.64 1.87
N SER A 35 7.24 -1.76 1.33
CA SER A 35 5.98 -2.19 0.71
C SER A 35 6.13 -3.07 -0.53
N PRO A 36 7.09 -2.81 -1.45
CA PRO A 36 7.24 -3.70 -2.61
C PRO A 36 7.51 -5.15 -2.23
N GLY A 37 8.30 -5.39 -1.19
CA GLY A 37 8.57 -6.75 -0.70
C GLY A 37 7.33 -7.42 -0.16
N ILE A 38 6.51 -6.69 0.58
CA ILE A 38 5.25 -7.23 1.12
C ILE A 38 4.28 -7.55 -0.01
N LEU A 39 4.16 -6.67 -1.00
CA LEU A 39 3.31 -6.93 -2.16
C LEU A 39 3.77 -8.17 -2.93
N GLN A 40 5.08 -8.37 -3.04
CA GLN A 40 5.63 -9.56 -3.67
C GLN A 40 5.33 -10.83 -2.87
N GLU A 41 5.38 -10.77 -1.54
CA GLU A 41 4.97 -11.88 -0.68
C GLU A 41 3.51 -12.26 -0.92
N ILE A 42 2.62 -11.27 -1.04
CA ILE A 42 1.21 -11.51 -1.32
C ILE A 42 1.04 -12.19 -2.68
N SER A 43 1.70 -11.66 -3.70
CA SER A 43 1.63 -12.20 -5.06
C SER A 43 2.08 -13.66 -5.11
N ALA A 44 3.23 -13.96 -4.49
CA ALA A 44 3.77 -15.31 -4.45
C ALA A 44 2.85 -16.27 -3.70
N ALA A 45 2.28 -15.82 -2.58
CA ALA A 45 1.36 -16.64 -1.79
C ALA A 45 0.07 -16.95 -2.57
N ILE A 46 -0.49 -15.96 -3.26
CA ILE A 46 -1.68 -16.15 -4.10
C ILE A 46 -1.38 -17.18 -5.19
N ASP A 47 -0.25 -17.03 -5.88
CA ASP A 47 0.13 -17.94 -6.96
C ASP A 47 0.36 -19.37 -6.46
N ALA A 48 0.85 -19.53 -5.23
CA ALA A 48 1.09 -20.84 -4.63
C ALA A 48 -0.15 -21.43 -3.97
N GLY A 49 -1.26 -20.68 -3.90
CA GLY A 49 -2.45 -21.12 -3.18
C GLY A 49 -2.27 -21.13 -1.67
N ASP A 50 -1.27 -20.39 -1.17
CA ASP A 50 -1.02 -20.23 0.28
C ASP A 50 -1.89 -19.09 0.81
N TRP A 51 -3.16 -19.38 1.03
CA TRP A 51 -4.13 -18.37 1.41
C TRP A 51 -3.88 -17.80 2.80
N ALA A 52 -3.40 -18.62 3.72
CA ALA A 52 -3.04 -18.15 5.06
C ALA A 52 -1.86 -17.18 5.00
N GLY A 53 -0.85 -17.49 4.19
CA GLY A 53 0.30 -16.61 3.98
C GLY A 53 -0.09 -15.31 3.30
N ALA A 54 -0.96 -15.39 2.29
CA ALA A 54 -1.47 -14.20 1.59
C ALA A 54 -2.22 -13.28 2.56
N ALA A 55 -3.09 -13.85 3.41
CA ALA A 55 -3.84 -13.08 4.40
C ALA A 55 -2.91 -12.40 5.41
N ALA A 56 -1.89 -13.09 5.88
CA ALA A 56 -0.92 -12.55 6.84
C ALA A 56 -0.15 -11.37 6.25
N SER A 57 0.31 -11.50 4.99
CA SER A 57 1.05 -10.43 4.33
C SER A 57 0.14 -9.25 3.98
N ALA A 58 -1.11 -9.51 3.59
CA ALA A 58 -2.10 -8.46 3.37
C ALA A 58 -2.33 -7.66 4.65
N HIS A 59 -2.41 -8.34 5.78
CA HIS A 59 -2.57 -7.69 7.08
C HIS A 59 -1.41 -6.74 7.41
N LYS A 60 -0.18 -7.13 7.05
CA LYS A 60 1.01 -6.31 7.31
C LYS A 60 0.94 -4.94 6.63
N ILE A 61 0.51 -4.89 5.37
CA ILE A 61 0.51 -3.64 4.60
C ILE A 61 -0.71 -2.77 4.91
N LYS A 62 -1.79 -3.37 5.41
CA LYS A 62 -3.07 -2.68 5.58
C LYS A 62 -2.97 -1.42 6.45
N ALA A 63 -2.27 -1.50 7.57
CA ALA A 63 -2.12 -0.36 8.48
C ALA A 63 -1.38 0.81 7.81
N ASN A 64 -0.36 0.51 7.01
CA ASN A 64 0.40 1.54 6.30
C ASN A 64 -0.43 2.22 5.23
N LEU A 65 -1.29 1.47 4.54
CA LEU A 65 -2.19 2.05 3.54
C LEU A 65 -3.15 3.05 4.20
N GLY A 66 -3.67 2.71 5.37
CA GLY A 66 -4.51 3.62 6.15
C GLY A 66 -3.75 4.86 6.62
N PHE A 67 -2.51 4.69 7.07
CA PHE A 67 -1.67 5.78 7.56
C PHE A 67 -1.45 6.85 6.48
N PHE A 68 -1.25 6.44 5.23
CA PHE A 68 -1.03 7.35 4.11
C PHE A 68 -2.31 7.77 3.40
N GLY A 69 -3.48 7.45 3.96
CA GLY A 69 -4.76 7.84 3.38
C GLY A 69 -5.04 7.20 2.04
N MET A 70 -4.49 6.02 1.80
CA MET A 70 -4.71 5.24 0.57
C MET A 70 -5.99 4.42 0.73
N ASN A 71 -7.13 5.10 0.70
CA ASN A 71 -8.42 4.54 1.10
C ASN A 71 -8.94 3.46 0.14
N LEU A 72 -8.75 3.64 -1.17
CA LEU A 72 -9.15 2.63 -2.15
C LEU A 72 -8.28 1.37 -2.00
N SER A 73 -6.98 1.56 -1.84
CA SER A 73 -6.04 0.46 -1.61
C SER A 73 -6.37 -0.27 -0.31
N HIS A 74 -6.68 0.47 0.74
CA HIS A 74 -7.07 -0.11 2.04
C HIS A 74 -8.33 -0.97 1.89
N ALA A 75 -9.34 -0.48 1.18
CA ALA A 75 -10.58 -1.23 0.95
C ALA A 75 -10.31 -2.52 0.17
N LEU A 76 -9.51 -2.44 -0.89
CA LEU A 76 -9.16 -3.61 -1.72
C LEU A 76 -8.35 -4.64 -0.93
N ILE A 77 -7.35 -4.21 -0.16
CA ILE A 77 -6.55 -5.15 0.61
C ILE A 77 -7.38 -5.82 1.72
N THR A 78 -8.34 -5.11 2.28
CA THR A 78 -9.25 -5.67 3.27
C THR A 78 -10.11 -6.78 2.64
N GLU A 79 -10.62 -6.56 1.44
CA GLU A 79 -11.37 -7.59 0.70
C GLU A 79 -10.49 -8.80 0.37
N ILE A 80 -9.26 -8.55 -0.08
CA ILE A 80 -8.30 -9.62 -0.39
C ILE A 80 -7.99 -10.44 0.86
N GLU A 81 -7.71 -9.76 1.98
CA GLU A 81 -7.43 -10.43 3.26
C GLU A 81 -8.59 -11.32 3.67
N SER A 82 -9.82 -10.81 3.61
CA SER A 82 -11.03 -11.56 3.97
C SER A 82 -11.22 -12.78 3.08
N ALA A 83 -11.05 -12.63 1.77
CA ALA A 83 -11.19 -13.73 0.81
C ALA A 83 -10.14 -14.81 1.05
N CYS A 84 -8.91 -14.41 1.39
CA CYS A 84 -7.83 -15.36 1.70
C CYS A 84 -8.10 -16.09 3.01
N LYS A 85 -8.60 -15.41 4.03
CA LYS A 85 -8.98 -16.03 5.30
C LYS A 85 -10.12 -17.03 5.13
N ALA A 86 -10.99 -16.80 4.16
CA ALA A 86 -12.09 -17.71 3.82
C ALA A 86 -11.63 -18.92 2.98
N GLY A 87 -10.34 -19.02 2.66
CA GLY A 87 -9.75 -20.16 1.96
C GLY A 87 -9.52 -19.96 0.48
N GLY A 88 -9.65 -18.73 -0.03
CA GLY A 88 -9.33 -18.42 -1.43
C GLY A 88 -10.26 -19.10 -2.43
N GLN A 89 -11.55 -19.14 -2.15
CA GLN A 89 -12.53 -19.91 -2.93
C GLN A 89 -12.68 -19.46 -4.38
N ASN A 90 -12.31 -18.19 -4.68
CA ASN A 90 -12.34 -17.69 -6.04
C ASN A 90 -10.98 -17.05 -6.39
N PRO A 91 -9.97 -17.89 -6.71
CA PRO A 91 -8.61 -17.39 -6.96
C PRO A 91 -8.53 -16.35 -8.08
N ALA A 92 -9.30 -16.53 -9.14
CA ALA A 92 -9.29 -15.58 -10.27
C ALA A 92 -9.73 -14.18 -9.84
N GLU A 93 -10.75 -14.09 -9.01
CA GLU A 93 -11.23 -12.82 -8.49
C GLU A 93 -10.21 -12.17 -7.55
N ILE A 94 -9.57 -12.97 -6.70
CA ILE A 94 -8.53 -12.47 -5.80
C ILE A 94 -7.35 -11.90 -6.60
N LYS A 95 -6.91 -12.63 -7.64
CA LYS A 95 -5.84 -12.15 -8.52
C LYS A 95 -6.21 -10.85 -9.24
N ALA A 96 -7.45 -10.76 -9.72
CA ALA A 96 -7.95 -9.56 -10.40
C ALA A 96 -7.94 -8.35 -9.46
N LYS A 97 -8.41 -8.53 -8.22
CA LYS A 97 -8.40 -7.47 -7.20
C LYS A 97 -6.97 -7.06 -6.84
N PHE A 98 -6.08 -8.04 -6.72
CA PHE A 98 -4.67 -7.75 -6.41
C PHE A 98 -4.00 -6.97 -7.53
N ASN A 99 -4.26 -7.32 -8.79
CA ASN A 99 -3.73 -6.58 -9.95
C ASN A 99 -4.26 -5.14 -9.98
N GLN A 100 -5.53 -4.96 -9.67
CA GLN A 100 -6.12 -3.62 -9.55
C GLN A 100 -5.43 -2.82 -8.43
N LEU A 101 -5.22 -3.46 -7.29
CA LEU A 101 -4.55 -2.86 -6.13
C LEU A 101 -3.14 -2.39 -6.49
N THR A 102 -2.34 -3.23 -7.16
CA THR A 102 -0.96 -2.87 -7.50
C THR A 102 -0.89 -1.67 -8.42
N GLY A 103 -1.82 -1.55 -9.37
CA GLY A 103 -1.89 -0.37 -10.24
C GLY A 103 -2.18 0.91 -9.47
N ILE A 104 -3.12 0.84 -8.53
CA ILE A 104 -3.49 1.99 -7.69
C ILE A 104 -2.32 2.37 -6.77
N ILE A 105 -1.66 1.39 -6.18
CA ILE A 105 -0.51 1.62 -5.29
C ILE A 105 0.66 2.23 -6.07
N ASP A 106 0.96 1.73 -7.27
CA ASP A 106 2.05 2.28 -8.09
C ASP A 106 1.87 3.76 -8.37
N ASP A 107 0.64 4.18 -8.65
CA ASP A 107 0.27 5.58 -8.84
C ASP A 107 0.59 6.41 -7.59
N ALA A 108 0.17 5.90 -6.43
CA ALA A 108 0.42 6.56 -5.15
C ALA A 108 1.91 6.59 -4.82
N PHE A 109 2.64 5.52 -5.12
CA PHE A 109 4.09 5.46 -4.91
C PHE A 109 4.82 6.52 -5.72
N PHE A 110 4.41 6.72 -6.97
CA PHE A 110 4.99 7.76 -7.80
C PHE A 110 4.84 9.14 -7.14
N LYS A 111 3.65 9.45 -6.66
CA LYS A 111 3.38 10.72 -5.98
C LYS A 111 4.14 10.84 -4.67
N LEU A 112 4.23 9.76 -3.90
CA LEU A 112 4.99 9.75 -2.64
C LEU A 112 6.48 10.02 -2.89
N ASN A 113 7.06 9.46 -3.96
CA ASN A 113 8.44 9.75 -4.34
C ASN A 113 8.65 11.22 -4.65
N GLU A 114 7.71 11.86 -5.35
CA GLU A 114 7.77 13.29 -5.64
C GLU A 114 7.73 14.12 -4.35
N ILE A 115 6.80 13.79 -3.44
CA ILE A 115 6.65 14.51 -2.18
C ILE A 115 7.91 14.35 -1.32
N LYS A 116 8.45 13.13 -1.26
CA LYS A 116 9.68 12.84 -0.51
C LYS A 116 10.83 13.71 -1.04
N ALA A 117 11.00 13.78 -2.35
CA ALA A 117 12.05 14.57 -2.97
C ALA A 117 11.89 16.07 -2.67
N GLU A 118 10.67 16.59 -2.72
CA GLU A 118 10.37 17.98 -2.39
C GLU A 118 10.73 18.30 -0.94
N LYS A 119 10.35 17.42 -0.01
CA LYS A 119 10.62 17.62 1.43
C LYS A 119 12.12 17.47 1.74
N GLU A 120 12.80 16.52 1.09
CA GLU A 120 14.24 16.37 1.24
C GLU A 120 15.01 17.64 0.83
N ALA A 121 14.54 18.32 -0.20
CA ALA A 121 15.15 19.56 -0.67
C ALA A 121 15.08 20.69 0.36
N ASN A 122 14.15 20.58 1.32
CA ASN A 122 13.97 21.58 2.40
C ASN A 122 14.79 21.26 3.67
N LEU A 123 15.47 20.13 3.70
CA LEU A 123 16.22 19.71 4.89
C LEU A 123 17.64 20.29 4.97
#